data_3fe6c6ccdbcded52f0864190df711bcc
#
_entry.id   3fe6c6ccdbcded52f0864190df711bcc
#
_cell.length_a   1.000
_cell.length_b   1.000
_cell.length_c   1.000
_cell.angle_alpha   90.00
_cell.angle_beta   90.00
_cell.angle_gamma   90.00
#
_symmetry.space_group_name_H-M   'P 1'
#
loop_
_entity.id
_entity.type
_entity.pdbx_description
1 polymer ?
#
loop_
_entity_poly.entity_id
_entity_poly.type
_entity_poly.pdbx_seq_one_letter_code
_entity_poly.pdbx_strand_id
1 'polypeptide(L)'
;MNQPISFTWNQQSAEAALKAGSSAGISETGAYEGLITSAVYEFGKDGSQSQALVLSLDADGQKANFIRINFIGRDGSQTFGMGLIAAIMWAAQVKDAQAQQRQGQSGPEWCLPALEGKRVGLFLQKILTTKQDGSGDSYKFEVRHVFQPGSRLTYKEFTDKTPAEAIATLERTMKDKDDRKPHDSSRGGWGAPAHSGGGWGGNQQDPNAVPESRLQQANRQVSQNNQHTQFDDDIPF
;
A
#
# COMPACT_ATOMS: atom_id res chain seq x y z
N MET A 1 25.11 16.27 -39.43
CA MET A 1 24.18 15.35 -40.10
C MET A 1 24.23 14.05 -39.31
N ASN A 2 23.12 13.61 -38.70
CA ASN A 2 23.09 12.34 -37.99
C ASN A 2 22.93 11.23 -39.01
N GLN A 3 23.86 10.27 -39.04
CA GLN A 3 23.73 9.09 -39.89
C GLN A 3 22.81 8.10 -39.18
N PRO A 4 21.94 7.38 -39.90
CA PRO A 4 21.10 6.34 -39.33
C PRO A 4 21.94 5.17 -38.84
N ILE A 5 21.59 4.60 -37.70
CA ILE A 5 22.27 3.42 -37.12
C ILE A 5 21.80 2.18 -37.88
N SER A 6 22.76 1.34 -38.29
CA SER A 6 22.48 0.02 -38.88
C SER A 6 22.35 -1.03 -37.77
N PHE A 7 21.39 -1.93 -37.88
CA PHE A 7 21.16 -3.00 -36.93
C PHE A 7 21.63 -4.34 -37.52
N THR A 8 22.38 -5.11 -36.73
CA THR A 8 22.83 -6.46 -37.12
C THR A 8 22.34 -7.44 -36.06
N TRP A 9 21.77 -8.57 -36.50
CA TRP A 9 21.38 -9.64 -35.61
C TRP A 9 22.64 -10.41 -35.15
N ASN A 10 22.91 -10.38 -33.84
CA ASN A 10 23.99 -11.09 -33.18
C ASN A 10 23.54 -11.56 -31.80
N GLN A 11 24.38 -12.25 -31.04
CA GLN A 11 24.04 -12.75 -29.72
C GLN A 11 23.58 -11.64 -28.77
N GLN A 12 24.18 -10.46 -28.82
CA GLN A 12 23.83 -9.32 -28.00
C GLN A 12 22.43 -8.76 -28.37
N SER A 13 22.11 -8.71 -29.67
CA SER A 13 20.78 -8.31 -30.15
C SER A 13 19.72 -9.37 -29.83
N ALA A 14 20.08 -10.67 -29.81
CA ALA A 14 19.19 -11.74 -29.37
C ALA A 14 18.90 -11.65 -27.87
N GLU A 15 19.89 -11.38 -27.02
CA GLU A 15 19.69 -11.14 -25.59
C GLU A 15 18.86 -9.88 -25.32
N ALA A 16 19.08 -8.83 -26.11
CA ALA A 16 18.26 -7.61 -26.03
C ALA A 16 16.81 -7.88 -26.46
N ALA A 17 16.60 -8.73 -27.48
CA ALA A 17 15.27 -9.12 -27.93
C ALA A 17 14.52 -9.98 -26.90
N LEU A 18 15.21 -10.85 -26.16
CA LEU A 18 14.62 -11.61 -25.04
C LEU A 18 14.14 -10.68 -23.91
N LYS A 19 14.83 -9.54 -23.73
CA LYS A 19 14.46 -8.52 -22.75
C LYS A 19 13.45 -7.51 -23.30
N ALA A 20 13.29 -7.43 -24.61
CA ALA A 20 12.35 -6.53 -25.27
C ALA A 20 10.92 -7.05 -25.02
N GLY A 21 10.17 -6.31 -24.21
CA GLY A 21 8.82 -6.68 -23.80
C GLY A 21 8.71 -7.34 -22.42
N SER A 22 9.82 -7.82 -21.84
CA SER A 22 9.85 -8.36 -20.46
C SER A 22 10.08 -7.29 -19.38
N SER A 23 10.25 -6.02 -19.76
CA SER A 23 10.36 -4.90 -18.81
C SER A 23 8.99 -4.37 -18.37
N ALA A 24 7.94 -5.20 -18.44
CA ALA A 24 6.68 -4.87 -17.79
C ALA A 24 6.94 -4.76 -16.29
N GLY A 25 6.65 -3.60 -15.70
CA GLY A 25 6.71 -3.44 -14.24
C GLY A 25 5.80 -4.46 -13.56
N ILE A 26 6.08 -4.74 -12.30
CA ILE A 26 5.13 -5.49 -11.46
C ILE A 26 3.78 -4.75 -11.52
N SER A 27 2.72 -5.46 -11.87
CA SER A 27 1.39 -4.88 -12.10
C SER A 27 0.28 -5.49 -11.24
N GLU A 28 0.56 -6.55 -10.49
CA GLU A 28 -0.42 -7.30 -9.71
C GLU A 28 -0.02 -7.45 -8.25
N THR A 29 -1.00 -7.71 -7.39
CA THR A 29 -0.77 -8.13 -6.01
C THR A 29 -0.15 -9.53 -5.99
N GLY A 30 0.95 -9.70 -5.24
CA GLY A 30 1.60 -11.01 -5.18
C GLY A 30 2.92 -11.02 -4.40
N ALA A 31 3.52 -12.19 -4.34
CA ALA A 31 4.83 -12.42 -3.75
C ALA A 31 5.92 -12.35 -4.82
N TYR A 32 6.89 -11.49 -4.60
CA TYR A 32 8.00 -11.25 -5.53
C TYR A 32 9.34 -11.42 -4.84
N GLU A 33 10.21 -12.21 -5.45
CA GLU A 33 11.59 -12.37 -5.01
C GLU A 33 12.51 -11.65 -5.97
N GLY A 34 13.35 -10.75 -5.47
CA GLY A 34 14.18 -9.94 -6.34
C GLY A 34 15.31 -9.22 -5.63
N LEU A 35 16.07 -8.47 -6.40
CA LEU A 35 17.15 -7.62 -5.91
C LEU A 35 16.61 -6.23 -5.59
N ILE A 36 16.98 -5.70 -4.44
CA ILE A 36 16.79 -4.28 -4.14
C ILE A 36 17.79 -3.50 -4.99
N THR A 37 17.30 -2.74 -5.97
CA THR A 37 18.18 -1.95 -6.86
C THR A 37 18.43 -0.54 -6.33
N SER A 38 17.57 -0.06 -5.43
CA SER A 38 17.70 1.24 -4.77
C SER A 38 16.99 1.24 -3.42
N ALA A 39 17.60 1.93 -2.43
CA ALA A 39 17.02 2.12 -1.10
C ALA A 39 17.33 3.56 -0.64
N VAL A 40 16.37 4.48 -0.84
CA VAL A 40 16.55 5.92 -0.63
C VAL A 40 15.61 6.42 0.46
N TYR A 41 16.11 7.30 1.32
CA TYR A 41 15.29 7.96 2.32
C TYR A 41 14.48 9.10 1.72
N GLU A 42 13.25 9.21 2.17
CA GLU A 42 12.38 10.35 1.90
C GLU A 42 11.95 10.96 3.22
N PHE A 43 12.10 12.27 3.32
CA PHE A 43 11.78 13.05 4.52
C PHE A 43 10.50 13.84 4.32
N GLY A 44 9.77 14.04 5.42
CA GLY A 44 8.59 14.90 5.43
C GLY A 44 8.94 16.34 5.09
N LYS A 45 7.96 17.05 4.52
CA LYS A 45 8.03 18.49 4.21
C LYS A 45 7.31 19.28 5.30
N ASP A 46 7.51 20.59 5.29
CA ASP A 46 6.73 21.56 6.08
C ASP A 46 6.73 21.26 7.60
N GLY A 47 7.91 20.96 8.15
CA GLY A 47 8.09 20.69 9.59
C GLY A 47 7.62 19.30 10.04
N SER A 48 7.19 18.44 9.14
CA SER A 48 6.87 17.04 9.45
C SER A 48 8.14 16.26 9.78
N GLN A 49 8.12 15.47 10.87
CA GLN A 49 9.22 14.58 11.24
C GLN A 49 9.18 13.24 10.51
N SER A 50 8.22 13.05 9.59
CA SER A 50 8.03 11.77 8.93
C SER A 50 9.24 11.36 8.09
N GLN A 51 9.56 10.06 8.15
CA GLN A 51 10.60 9.46 7.35
C GLN A 51 10.09 8.17 6.69
N ALA A 52 10.48 7.98 5.46
CA ALA A 52 10.18 6.79 4.70
C ALA A 52 11.43 6.25 4.03
N LEU A 53 11.48 4.93 3.82
CA LEU A 53 12.43 4.27 2.93
C LEU A 53 11.69 3.95 1.64
N VAL A 54 12.21 4.42 0.52
CA VAL A 54 11.69 4.17 -0.82
C VAL A 54 12.60 3.16 -1.49
N LEU A 55 12.04 1.99 -1.82
CA LEU A 55 12.75 0.88 -2.43
C LEU A 55 12.39 0.76 -3.91
N SER A 56 13.35 0.28 -4.69
CA SER A 56 13.11 -0.29 -6.02
C SER A 56 13.53 -1.76 -6.01
N LEU A 57 12.67 -2.62 -6.54
CA LEU A 57 12.86 -4.06 -6.63
C LEU A 57 12.94 -4.49 -8.09
N ASP A 58 13.88 -5.36 -8.42
CA ASP A 58 13.96 -6.07 -9.70
C ASP A 58 13.77 -7.57 -9.44
N ALA A 59 12.59 -8.08 -9.77
CA ALA A 59 12.22 -9.48 -9.64
C ALA A 59 12.33 -10.15 -11.01
N ASP A 60 13.52 -10.65 -11.33
CA ASP A 60 13.85 -11.36 -12.57
C ASP A 60 13.41 -10.57 -13.83
N GLY A 61 13.69 -9.25 -13.85
CA GLY A 61 13.37 -8.33 -14.94
C GLY A 61 12.03 -7.60 -14.80
N GLN A 62 11.15 -8.02 -13.89
CA GLN A 62 9.96 -7.27 -13.53
C GLN A 62 10.31 -6.25 -12.44
N LYS A 63 10.08 -4.98 -12.70
CA LYS A 63 10.48 -3.92 -11.79
C LYS A 63 9.30 -3.33 -11.03
N ALA A 64 9.46 -3.15 -9.72
CA ALA A 64 8.61 -2.29 -8.92
C ALA A 64 9.47 -1.14 -8.38
N ASN A 65 9.13 0.07 -8.77
CA ASN A 65 9.79 1.28 -8.29
C ASN A 65 8.90 2.01 -7.30
N PHE A 66 9.50 2.85 -6.46
CA PHE A 66 8.78 3.72 -5.51
C PHE A 66 7.95 2.94 -4.47
N ILE A 67 8.42 1.76 -4.06
CA ILE A 67 7.84 1.01 -2.94
C ILE A 67 8.18 1.78 -1.66
N ARG A 68 7.19 2.50 -1.10
CA ARG A 68 7.40 3.39 0.05
C ARG A 68 7.03 2.70 1.34
N ILE A 69 7.95 2.71 2.31
CA ILE A 69 7.76 2.20 3.66
C ILE A 69 7.96 3.36 4.63
N ASN A 70 6.86 3.89 5.18
CA ASN A 70 6.93 4.91 6.22
C ASN A 70 7.31 4.23 7.53
N PHE A 71 8.40 4.65 8.17
CA PHE A 71 8.88 4.09 9.43
C PHE A 71 8.88 5.09 10.60
N ILE A 72 8.81 6.40 10.30
CA ILE A 72 8.55 7.47 11.27
C ILE A 72 7.32 8.25 10.83
N GLY A 73 6.41 8.48 11.77
CA GLY A 73 5.18 9.27 11.59
C GLY A 73 5.45 10.78 11.55
N ARG A 74 4.43 11.57 11.28
CA ARG A 74 4.52 13.04 11.25
C ARG A 74 4.90 13.66 12.60
N ASP A 75 4.56 12.98 13.67
CA ASP A 75 4.81 13.32 15.06
C ASP A 75 6.17 12.81 15.60
N GLY A 76 6.97 12.17 14.73
CA GLY A 76 8.24 11.56 15.10
C GLY A 76 8.12 10.17 15.73
N SER A 77 6.91 9.62 15.90
CA SER A 77 6.72 8.28 16.44
C SER A 77 7.07 7.20 15.42
N GLN A 78 7.51 6.03 15.91
CA GLN A 78 7.75 4.88 15.07
C GLN A 78 6.42 4.30 14.57
N THR A 79 6.42 3.88 13.30
CA THR A 79 5.27 3.23 12.69
C THR A 79 5.54 1.74 12.49
N PHE A 80 4.51 1.00 12.03
CA PHE A 80 4.64 -0.40 11.62
C PHE A 80 5.76 -0.63 10.57
N GLY A 81 6.07 0.39 9.76
CA GLY A 81 7.13 0.31 8.75
C GLY A 81 8.52 0.05 9.33
N MET A 82 8.79 0.41 10.59
CA MET A 82 10.05 0.05 11.25
C MET A 82 10.22 -1.46 11.33
N GLY A 83 9.16 -2.20 11.67
CA GLY A 83 9.17 -3.66 11.68
C GLY A 83 9.38 -4.27 10.29
N LEU A 84 8.82 -3.65 9.25
CA LEU A 84 9.05 -4.09 7.86
C LEU A 84 10.51 -3.90 7.44
N ILE A 85 11.15 -2.78 7.80
CA ILE A 85 12.57 -2.56 7.51
C ILE A 85 13.44 -3.58 8.24
N ALA A 86 13.16 -3.87 9.52
CA ALA A 86 13.87 -4.90 10.26
C ALA A 86 13.70 -6.29 9.61
N ALA A 87 12.50 -6.63 9.13
CA ALA A 87 12.25 -7.88 8.41
C ALA A 87 12.99 -7.92 7.07
N ILE A 88 13.10 -6.80 6.34
CA ILE A 88 13.90 -6.70 5.11
C ILE A 88 15.37 -6.93 5.42
N MET A 89 15.93 -6.31 6.46
CA MET A 89 17.31 -6.54 6.88
C MET A 89 17.56 -8.01 7.21
N TRP A 90 16.64 -8.65 7.94
CA TRP A 90 16.73 -10.10 8.22
C TRP A 90 16.70 -10.94 6.94
N ALA A 91 15.74 -10.72 6.05
CA ALA A 91 15.61 -11.47 4.79
C ALA A 91 16.81 -11.27 3.87
N ALA A 92 17.37 -10.05 3.84
CA ALA A 92 18.58 -9.67 3.11
C ALA A 92 19.87 -10.11 3.78
N GLN A 93 19.82 -10.69 5.00
CA GLN A 93 20.96 -11.07 5.84
C GLN A 93 21.90 -9.89 6.14
N VAL A 94 21.33 -8.71 6.33
CA VAL A 94 22.06 -7.48 6.68
C VAL A 94 21.93 -7.25 8.18
N LYS A 95 23.06 -7.27 8.92
CA LYS A 95 23.06 -7.07 10.37
C LYS A 95 23.15 -5.61 10.75
N ASP A 96 23.83 -4.80 9.96
CA ASP A 96 24.02 -3.37 10.17
C ASP A 96 23.81 -2.62 8.85
N ALA A 97 23.05 -1.55 8.90
CA ALA A 97 22.72 -0.74 7.74
C ALA A 97 22.79 0.74 8.15
N GLN A 98 23.85 1.41 7.70
CA GLN A 98 24.08 2.81 8.00
C GLN A 98 23.63 3.69 6.84
N ALA A 99 22.90 4.75 7.16
CA ALA A 99 22.52 5.76 6.18
C ALA A 99 23.77 6.50 5.68
N GLN A 100 23.85 6.66 4.37
CA GLN A 100 24.93 7.37 3.68
C GLN A 100 24.35 8.42 2.74
N GLN A 101 25.05 9.51 2.57
CA GLN A 101 24.69 10.52 1.58
C GLN A 101 25.44 10.24 0.27
N ARG A 102 24.70 10.27 -0.84
CA ARG A 102 25.28 10.17 -2.19
C ARG A 102 24.70 11.24 -3.11
N GLN A 103 25.37 11.46 -4.25
CA GLN A 103 24.82 12.30 -5.31
C GLN A 103 23.79 11.49 -6.11
N GLY A 104 22.53 11.88 -6.02
CA GLY A 104 21.43 11.34 -6.82
C GLY A 104 21.19 12.16 -8.09
N GLN A 105 20.15 11.79 -8.85
CA GLN A 105 19.80 12.49 -10.08
C GLN A 105 19.32 13.94 -9.87
N SER A 106 18.67 14.19 -8.75
CA SER A 106 18.07 15.50 -8.42
C SER A 106 18.87 16.27 -7.36
N GLY A 107 20.03 15.80 -6.96
CA GLY A 107 20.87 16.39 -5.92
C GLY A 107 21.29 15.37 -4.85
N PRO A 108 21.86 15.84 -3.72
CA PRO A 108 22.26 14.97 -2.64
C PRO A 108 21.05 14.23 -2.05
N GLU A 109 21.17 12.92 -1.91
CA GLU A 109 20.15 12.05 -1.32
C GLU A 109 20.74 11.15 -0.26
N TRP A 110 19.95 10.82 0.77
CA TRP A 110 20.29 9.82 1.75
C TRP A 110 19.85 8.45 1.27
N CYS A 111 20.71 7.45 1.39
CA CYS A 111 20.43 6.09 0.97
C CYS A 111 20.90 5.06 2.00
N LEU A 112 20.50 3.81 1.79
CA LEU A 112 20.88 2.66 2.61
C LEU A 112 21.61 1.62 1.77
N PRO A 113 22.91 1.84 1.44
CA PRO A 113 23.64 1.02 0.46
C PRO A 113 23.75 -0.46 0.87
N ALA A 114 23.71 -0.75 2.17
CA ALA A 114 23.78 -2.11 2.68
C ALA A 114 22.63 -3.02 2.18
N LEU A 115 21.49 -2.43 1.79
CA LEU A 115 20.35 -3.16 1.21
C LEU A 115 20.43 -3.26 -0.31
N GLU A 116 21.15 -2.36 -0.99
CA GLU A 116 21.25 -2.36 -2.44
C GLU A 116 22.04 -3.59 -2.93
N GLY A 117 21.55 -4.24 -3.99
CA GLY A 117 22.09 -5.51 -4.50
C GLY A 117 21.73 -6.73 -3.66
N LYS A 118 20.97 -6.58 -2.56
CA LYS A 118 20.52 -7.72 -1.75
C LYS A 118 19.24 -8.31 -2.30
N ARG A 119 19.15 -9.65 -2.24
CA ARG A 119 17.95 -10.38 -2.63
C ARG A 119 16.99 -10.48 -1.44
N VAL A 120 15.72 -10.17 -1.69
CA VAL A 120 14.64 -10.22 -0.69
C VAL A 120 13.36 -10.76 -1.31
N GLY A 121 12.48 -11.29 -0.48
CA GLY A 121 11.10 -11.59 -0.84
C GLY A 121 10.15 -10.55 -0.26
N LEU A 122 9.34 -9.91 -1.10
CA LEU A 122 8.32 -8.95 -0.70
C LEU A 122 6.96 -9.41 -1.18
N PHE A 123 5.98 -9.43 -0.27
CA PHE A 123 4.59 -9.53 -0.66
C PHE A 123 4.05 -8.11 -0.87
N LEU A 124 3.77 -7.78 -2.13
CA LEU A 124 3.30 -6.47 -2.56
C LEU A 124 1.80 -6.50 -2.80
N GLN A 125 1.06 -5.60 -2.15
CA GLN A 125 -0.34 -5.36 -2.47
C GLN A 125 -0.47 -4.11 -3.34
N LYS A 126 -1.11 -4.26 -4.49
CA LYS A 126 -1.47 -3.15 -5.37
C LYS A 126 -2.63 -2.38 -4.77
N ILE A 127 -2.46 -1.08 -4.67
CA ILE A 127 -3.49 -0.14 -4.21
C ILE A 127 -3.84 0.77 -5.38
N LEU A 128 -5.07 0.66 -5.86
CA LEU A 128 -5.60 1.57 -6.87
C LEU A 128 -5.91 2.93 -6.22
N THR A 129 -5.47 4.01 -6.84
CA THR A 129 -5.66 5.37 -6.33
C THR A 129 -6.07 6.30 -7.47
N THR A 130 -6.72 7.41 -7.15
CA THR A 130 -6.91 8.51 -8.09
C THR A 130 -5.69 9.42 -8.06
N LYS A 131 -5.19 9.86 -9.21
CA LYS A 131 -4.09 10.82 -9.30
C LYS A 131 -4.46 12.12 -8.57
N GLN A 132 -3.47 12.79 -8.00
CA GLN A 132 -3.70 14.01 -7.20
C GLN A 132 -4.32 15.15 -8.02
N ASP A 133 -4.00 15.23 -9.31
CA ASP A 133 -4.56 16.19 -10.26
C ASP A 133 -5.94 15.82 -10.79
N GLY A 134 -6.47 14.66 -10.40
CA GLY A 134 -7.76 14.15 -10.86
C GLY A 134 -7.77 13.69 -12.33
N SER A 135 -6.62 13.64 -13.01
CA SER A 135 -6.54 13.34 -14.46
C SER A 135 -6.75 11.85 -14.79
N GLY A 136 -6.98 11.01 -13.78
CA GLY A 136 -7.22 9.58 -14.00
C GLY A 136 -6.76 8.70 -12.85
N ASP A 137 -6.75 7.41 -13.10
CA ASP A 137 -6.35 6.40 -12.13
C ASP A 137 -4.84 6.19 -12.11
N SER A 138 -4.34 5.77 -10.96
CA SER A 138 -2.96 5.39 -10.71
C SER A 138 -2.95 4.20 -9.76
N TYR A 139 -1.78 3.65 -9.50
CA TYR A 139 -1.61 2.65 -8.45
C TYR A 139 -0.27 2.82 -7.76
N LYS A 140 -0.18 2.28 -6.55
CA LYS A 140 1.05 2.13 -5.78
C LYS A 140 1.12 0.73 -5.21
N PHE A 141 2.32 0.31 -4.81
CA PHE A 141 2.52 -0.92 -4.06
C PHE A 141 2.76 -0.63 -2.59
N GLU A 142 2.13 -1.44 -1.73
CA GLU A 142 2.40 -1.48 -0.30
C GLU A 142 2.98 -2.84 0.08
N VAL A 143 4.07 -2.84 0.86
CA VAL A 143 4.65 -4.07 1.41
C VAL A 143 3.74 -4.56 2.53
N ARG A 144 3.18 -5.75 2.36
CA ARG A 144 2.34 -6.39 3.38
C ARG A 144 3.12 -7.38 4.23
N HIS A 145 4.02 -8.12 3.60
CA HIS A 145 4.92 -9.05 4.29
C HIS A 145 6.29 -9.06 3.63
N VAL A 146 7.27 -9.47 4.42
CA VAL A 146 8.63 -9.74 3.99
C VAL A 146 8.93 -11.20 4.27
N PHE A 147 9.62 -11.86 3.36
CA PHE A 147 10.00 -13.26 3.50
C PHE A 147 11.39 -13.53 2.96
N GLN A 148 11.99 -14.61 3.40
CA GLN A 148 13.31 -15.03 2.95
C GLN A 148 13.22 -15.65 1.55
N PRO A 149 14.03 -15.21 0.59
CA PRO A 149 14.06 -15.77 -0.75
C PRO A 149 14.34 -17.28 -0.74
N GLY A 150 13.69 -18.00 -1.64
CA GLY A 150 13.83 -19.45 -1.79
C GLY A 150 13.09 -20.28 -0.76
N SER A 151 13.21 -19.98 0.52
CA SER A 151 12.46 -20.70 1.58
C SER A 151 11.03 -20.19 1.75
N ARG A 152 10.75 -18.96 1.36
CA ARG A 152 9.47 -18.26 1.54
C ARG A 152 9.03 -18.10 3.00
N LEU A 153 9.93 -18.35 3.96
CA LEU A 153 9.65 -18.17 5.38
C LEU A 153 9.55 -16.68 5.74
N THR A 154 8.54 -16.31 6.47
CA THR A 154 8.48 -15.04 7.19
C THR A 154 9.38 -15.11 8.42
N TYR A 155 9.75 -13.94 9.00
CA TYR A 155 10.55 -13.92 10.24
C TYR A 155 9.86 -14.66 11.38
N LYS A 156 8.54 -14.55 11.48
CA LYS A 156 7.74 -15.26 12.49
C LYS A 156 7.83 -16.77 12.31
N GLU A 157 7.58 -17.28 11.11
CA GLU A 157 7.66 -18.73 10.81
C GLU A 157 9.06 -19.28 11.05
N PHE A 158 10.10 -18.52 10.69
CA PHE A 158 11.48 -18.88 10.98
C PHE A 158 11.74 -19.00 12.49
N THR A 159 11.24 -18.04 13.28
CA THR A 159 11.43 -18.02 14.74
C THR A 159 10.64 -19.13 15.42
N ASP A 160 9.39 -19.33 14.99
CA ASP A 160 8.47 -20.34 15.56
C ASP A 160 8.76 -21.74 15.02
N LYS A 161 9.69 -21.89 14.06
CA LYS A 161 10.04 -23.15 13.37
C LYS A 161 8.81 -23.83 12.74
N THR A 162 7.91 -23.03 12.20
CA THR A 162 6.70 -23.50 11.51
C THR A 162 6.91 -23.54 9.99
N PRO A 163 6.11 -24.32 9.24
CA PRO A 163 6.18 -24.34 7.78
C PRO A 163 5.89 -22.97 7.15
N ALA A 164 6.38 -22.76 5.92
CA ALA A 164 6.19 -21.54 5.14
C ALA A 164 4.78 -21.49 4.52
N GLU A 165 3.78 -21.08 5.28
CA GLU A 165 2.37 -21.05 4.86
C GLU A 165 1.81 -19.64 4.72
N ALA A 166 2.39 -18.64 5.41
CA ALA A 166 1.87 -17.29 5.47
C ALA A 166 1.80 -16.64 4.07
N ILE A 167 2.85 -16.77 3.28
CA ILE A 167 2.91 -16.18 1.94
C ILE A 167 1.93 -16.88 1.00
N ALA A 168 1.85 -18.22 1.02
CA ALA A 168 0.90 -18.97 0.21
C ALA A 168 -0.57 -18.65 0.58
N THR A 169 -0.82 -18.36 1.84
CA THR A 169 -2.15 -17.91 2.31
C THR A 169 -2.47 -16.53 1.80
N LEU A 170 -1.52 -15.59 1.83
CA LEU A 170 -1.70 -14.24 1.30
C LEU A 170 -1.96 -14.27 -0.22
N GLU A 171 -1.24 -15.08 -0.99
CA GLU A 171 -1.46 -15.24 -2.43
C GLU A 171 -2.88 -15.69 -2.76
N ARG A 172 -3.49 -16.52 -1.92
CA ARG A 172 -4.88 -16.99 -2.12
C ARG A 172 -5.93 -15.97 -1.68
N THR A 173 -5.65 -15.17 -0.66
CA THR A 173 -6.65 -14.36 0.02
C THR A 173 -6.55 -12.87 -0.30
N MET A 174 -5.33 -12.36 -0.51
CA MET A 174 -5.12 -10.92 -0.70
C MET A 174 -5.33 -10.53 -2.17
N LYS A 175 -6.09 -9.48 -2.37
CA LYS A 175 -6.39 -8.91 -3.69
C LYS A 175 -5.97 -7.45 -3.73
N ASP A 176 -6.04 -6.87 -4.92
CA ASP A 176 -5.89 -5.44 -5.11
C ASP A 176 -6.87 -4.69 -4.20
N LYS A 177 -6.40 -3.60 -3.61
CA LYS A 177 -7.24 -2.71 -2.81
C LYS A 177 -7.63 -1.50 -3.66
N ASP A 178 -8.89 -1.13 -3.61
CA ASP A 178 -9.39 0.04 -4.31
C ASP A 178 -9.60 1.21 -3.34
N ASP A 179 -8.69 2.18 -3.39
CA ASP A 179 -8.73 3.42 -2.61
C ASP A 179 -9.05 4.63 -3.52
N ARG A 180 -9.59 4.38 -4.72
CA ARG A 180 -9.98 5.48 -5.63
C ARG A 180 -11.14 6.26 -5.03
N LYS A 181 -11.08 7.57 -5.17
CA LYS A 181 -12.21 8.42 -4.79
C LYS A 181 -13.40 8.11 -5.70
N PRO A 182 -14.61 7.96 -5.16
CA PRO A 182 -15.80 7.84 -5.99
C PRO A 182 -15.82 8.99 -7.01
N HIS A 183 -15.98 8.65 -8.27
CA HIS A 183 -16.18 9.67 -9.30
C HIS A 183 -17.53 10.34 -9.00
N ASP A 184 -17.49 11.62 -8.64
CA ASP A 184 -18.72 12.38 -8.42
C ASP A 184 -19.39 12.61 -9.79
N SER A 185 -20.17 11.60 -10.23
CA SER A 185 -20.94 11.64 -11.46
C SER A 185 -22.14 12.58 -11.39
N SER A 186 -22.22 13.44 -10.36
CA SER A 186 -23.32 14.38 -10.17
C SER A 186 -23.17 15.71 -10.94
N ARG A 187 -22.15 15.85 -11.83
CA ARG A 187 -22.07 17.01 -12.74
C ARG A 187 -22.36 16.60 -14.18
N GLY A 188 -23.63 16.37 -14.50
CA GLY A 188 -24.08 16.10 -15.87
C GLY A 188 -25.51 15.64 -16.01
N GLY A 189 -26.37 16.03 -15.12
CA GLY A 189 -27.81 15.82 -15.30
C GLY A 189 -28.40 16.85 -16.26
N TRP A 190 -28.35 16.58 -17.54
CA TRP A 190 -29.25 17.21 -18.50
C TRP A 190 -30.66 16.73 -18.24
N GLY A 191 -31.57 17.70 -18.05
CA GLY A 191 -32.96 17.58 -17.70
C GLY A 191 -33.70 16.33 -18.17
N ALA A 192 -34.23 15.61 -17.20
CA ALA A 192 -35.37 14.75 -17.44
C ALA A 192 -36.65 15.60 -17.43
N PRO A 193 -37.59 15.40 -18.40
CA PRO A 193 -38.82 16.18 -18.45
C PRO A 193 -39.73 15.81 -17.27
N ALA A 194 -40.31 16.84 -16.68
CA ALA A 194 -41.32 16.73 -15.64
C ALA A 194 -42.53 15.93 -16.14
N HIS A 195 -42.79 14.74 -15.60
CA HIS A 195 -44.08 14.10 -15.68
C HIS A 195 -44.98 14.60 -14.54
N SER A 196 -45.93 15.42 -14.91
CA SER A 196 -47.11 15.76 -14.09
C SER A 196 -48.03 14.54 -14.02
N GLY A 197 -48.28 14.04 -12.81
CA GLY A 197 -49.28 13.02 -12.56
C GLY A 197 -49.74 13.10 -11.10
N GLY A 198 -50.92 13.67 -10.89
CA GLY A 198 -51.52 13.92 -9.60
C GLY A 198 -51.99 12.64 -8.90
N GLY A 199 -52.20 12.75 -7.57
CA GLY A 199 -52.82 11.68 -6.75
C GLY A 199 -52.75 11.99 -5.25
N TRP A 200 -53.67 12.61 -4.75
CA TRP A 200 -54.32 12.64 -3.44
C TRP A 200 -53.75 11.77 -2.33
N GLY A 201 -53.53 12.37 -1.16
CA GLY A 201 -53.35 11.65 0.11
C GLY A 201 -52.59 12.50 1.15
N GLY A 202 -53.32 13.29 1.96
CA GLY A 202 -52.71 14.15 2.95
C GLY A 202 -52.14 13.37 4.14
N ASN A 203 -51.00 13.86 4.61
CA ASN A 203 -50.66 13.80 6.04
C ASN A 203 -49.78 15.01 6.33
N GLN A 204 -50.28 15.88 7.19
CA GLN A 204 -49.54 17.04 7.67
C GLN A 204 -48.36 16.57 8.50
N GLN A 205 -47.16 16.76 8.00
CA GLN A 205 -45.94 16.68 8.77
C GLN A 205 -45.34 18.08 8.91
N ASP A 206 -45.01 18.41 10.15
CA ASP A 206 -44.40 19.64 10.61
C ASP A 206 -43.11 19.97 9.79
N PRO A 207 -43.00 21.15 9.14
CA PRO A 207 -41.88 21.48 8.30
C PRO A 207 -40.56 21.73 9.06
N ASN A 208 -40.50 21.54 10.38
CA ASN A 208 -39.32 21.76 11.22
C ASN A 208 -38.74 20.51 11.87
N ALA A 209 -39.20 19.33 11.53
CA ALA A 209 -38.63 18.07 12.06
C ALA A 209 -37.33 17.71 11.35
N VAL A 210 -36.21 17.86 12.05
CA VAL A 210 -34.88 17.40 11.60
C VAL A 210 -34.86 15.86 11.66
N PRO A 211 -34.51 15.13 10.56
CA PRO A 211 -34.48 13.68 10.62
C PRO A 211 -33.37 13.19 11.55
N GLU A 212 -33.76 12.44 12.57
CA GLU A 212 -32.81 11.81 13.51
C GLU A 212 -31.89 10.81 12.76
N SER A 213 -30.59 10.94 12.97
CA SER A 213 -29.62 10.03 12.37
C SER A 213 -29.74 8.62 12.99
N ARG A 214 -29.47 7.59 12.18
CA ARG A 214 -29.49 6.17 12.63
C ARG A 214 -28.62 5.90 13.87
N LEU A 215 -27.62 6.72 14.12
CA LEU A 215 -26.77 6.67 15.30
C LEU A 215 -27.52 7.12 16.59
N GLN A 216 -28.45 8.07 16.51
CA GLN A 216 -29.25 8.50 17.65
C GLN A 216 -30.31 7.48 18.02
N GLN A 217 -30.87 6.74 17.05
CA GLN A 217 -31.80 5.64 17.32
C GLN A 217 -31.12 4.45 18.01
N ALA A 218 -29.87 4.10 17.60
CA ALA A 218 -29.10 3.03 18.22
C ALA A 218 -28.74 3.36 19.69
N ASN A 219 -28.42 4.61 20.00
CA ASN A 219 -28.07 5.03 21.36
C ASN A 219 -29.27 5.04 22.33
N ARG A 220 -30.51 5.25 21.84
CA ARG A 220 -31.71 5.14 22.66
C ARG A 220 -32.02 3.69 23.04
N GLN A 221 -31.76 2.72 22.18
CA GLN A 221 -31.96 1.30 22.50
C GLN A 221 -30.97 0.78 23.54
N VAL A 222 -29.74 1.27 23.54
CA VAL A 222 -28.71 0.89 24.53
C VAL A 222 -29.00 1.46 25.90
N SER A 223 -29.59 2.68 26.00
CA SER A 223 -29.91 3.31 27.27
C SER A 223 -31.15 2.70 27.97
N GLN A 224 -32.02 2.01 27.25
CA GLN A 224 -33.18 1.35 27.85
C GLN A 224 -32.89 -0.06 28.40
N ASN A 225 -31.77 -0.67 27.98
CA ASN A 225 -31.41 -2.03 28.41
C ASN A 225 -30.45 -2.08 29.61
N ASN A 226 -30.02 -0.93 30.15
CA ASN A 226 -29.03 -0.86 31.24
C ASN A 226 -29.64 -0.57 32.63
N GLN A 227 -30.94 -0.82 32.82
CA GLN A 227 -31.57 -0.60 34.14
C GLN A 227 -31.75 -1.85 35.01
N HIS A 228 -31.18 -3.00 34.65
CA HIS A 228 -31.21 -4.18 35.53
C HIS A 228 -29.93 -5.00 35.43
N THR A 229 -28.88 -4.58 36.12
CA THR A 229 -27.89 -5.50 36.73
C THR A 229 -27.24 -4.80 37.90
N GLN A 230 -27.79 -5.01 39.09
CA GLN A 230 -27.07 -4.90 40.34
C GLN A 230 -26.00 -5.99 40.36
N PHE A 231 -24.72 -5.60 40.40
CA PHE A 231 -23.65 -6.51 40.73
C PHE A 231 -23.52 -6.59 42.24
N ASP A 232 -23.76 -7.78 42.81
CA ASP A 232 -23.38 -8.12 44.17
C ASP A 232 -21.86 -8.26 44.23
N ASP A 233 -21.23 -7.39 45.02
CA ASP A 233 -19.83 -7.51 45.45
C ASP A 233 -19.73 -8.51 46.59
N ASP A 234 -19.42 -9.78 46.27
CA ASP A 234 -18.88 -10.73 47.26
C ASP A 234 -17.75 -11.51 46.64
N ILE A 235 -16.51 -11.06 46.87
CA ILE A 235 -15.27 -11.83 46.66
C ILE A 235 -14.76 -12.23 48.05
N PRO A 236 -14.79 -13.53 48.44
CA PRO A 236 -14.05 -13.99 49.61
C PRO A 236 -12.56 -14.21 49.30
N PHE A 237 -11.73 -13.82 50.24
CA PHE A 237 -10.29 -14.01 50.29
C PHE A 237 -9.85 -15.49 50.27
#